data_e2b00363749e9fc1e8c473c0e850be3a
#
_entry.id   e2b00363749e9fc1e8c473c0e850be3a
#
_cell.length_a   1.000
_cell.length_b   1.000
_cell.length_c   1.000
_cell.angle_alpha   90.00
_cell.angle_beta   90.00
_cell.angle_gamma   90.00
#
_symmetry.space_group_name_H-M   'P 1'
#
loop_
_entity.id
_entity.type
_entity.pdbx_description
1 polymer ?
#
loop_
_entity_poly.entity_id
_entity_poly.type
_entity_poly.pdbx_seq_one_letter_code
_entity_poly.pdbx_strand_id
1 'polypeptide(L)'
;MKINFFIKLGFLILFTSKIIGQNNSNGLVSGNIQTIGQYYQEDTIINAALPEHLYGFNGFANINYQKGDFRAGIRYESYLNTLEGYPSTFSGTGIGYRYISWNSDNVGVTVGNFYDQFGSGMIFRAYEERQLGIDNSLDGIRIKYEPFKGFNLKGMIGKQRHRFEDGLINGNGIVRAIDGELNINELFDSTNYWKLKATLGGSFVSKFNTDNNTTLFNMPKNVGASSIRLNLRYKKLRFSGEYV
;
A
#
# COMPACT_ATOMS: atom_id res chain seq x y z
N MET A 1 56.02 -11.00 7.55
CA MET A 1 55.03 -11.09 6.49
C MET A 1 53.96 -10.05 6.81
N LYS A 2 53.97 -8.89 6.11
CA LYS A 2 53.09 -7.75 6.41
C LYS A 2 51.81 -7.89 5.58
N ILE A 3 50.68 -8.07 6.22
CA ILE A 3 49.37 -8.09 5.56
C ILE A 3 48.93 -6.63 5.45
N ASN A 4 48.95 -6.11 4.23
CA ASN A 4 48.41 -4.79 3.93
C ASN A 4 46.86 -4.88 3.86
N PHE A 5 46.24 -4.39 4.88
CA PHE A 5 44.78 -4.21 4.96
C PHE A 5 44.40 -2.95 4.14
N PHE A 6 44.02 -3.14 2.88
CA PHE A 6 43.44 -2.06 2.07
C PHE A 6 41.97 -1.96 2.38
N ILE A 7 41.61 -1.06 3.29
CA ILE A 7 40.23 -0.55 3.43
C ILE A 7 39.95 0.28 2.18
N LYS A 8 39.22 -0.26 1.23
CA LYS A 8 38.60 0.54 0.18
C LYS A 8 37.44 1.30 0.82
N LEU A 9 37.75 2.52 1.29
CA LEU A 9 36.77 3.51 1.69
C LEU A 9 35.95 3.87 0.45
N GLY A 10 34.72 3.34 0.36
CA GLY A 10 33.76 3.72 -0.67
C GLY A 10 33.51 5.22 -0.55
N PHE A 11 33.81 5.95 -1.61
CA PHE A 11 33.56 7.37 -1.70
C PHE A 11 32.04 7.59 -1.69
N LEU A 12 31.51 7.92 -0.53
CA LEU A 12 30.13 8.41 -0.38
C LEU A 12 30.12 9.83 -0.96
N ILE A 13 29.81 9.94 -2.25
CA ILE A 13 29.55 11.25 -2.87
C ILE A 13 28.24 11.75 -2.29
N LEU A 14 28.33 12.55 -1.24
CA LEU A 14 27.26 13.39 -0.76
C LEU A 14 27.03 14.50 -1.81
N PHE A 15 26.14 14.24 -2.76
CA PHE A 15 25.53 15.31 -3.51
C PHE A 15 24.68 16.13 -2.54
N THR A 16 25.29 17.13 -1.93
CA THR A 16 24.53 18.24 -1.31
C THR A 16 23.96 19.07 -2.45
N SER A 17 22.90 18.59 -3.09
CA SER A 17 22.04 19.44 -3.88
C SER A 17 21.47 20.49 -2.92
N LYS A 18 21.86 21.76 -3.11
CA LYS A 18 21.13 22.86 -2.49
C LYS A 18 19.69 22.71 -2.93
N ILE A 19 18.80 22.31 -1.99
CA ILE A 19 17.36 22.38 -2.19
C ILE A 19 17.08 23.88 -2.21
N ILE A 20 17.12 24.47 -3.41
CA ILE A 20 16.57 25.80 -3.65
C ILE A 20 15.09 25.62 -3.36
N GLY A 21 14.59 26.28 -2.30
CA GLY A 21 13.18 26.23 -1.93
C GLY A 21 12.35 26.49 -3.18
N GLN A 22 11.65 25.46 -3.66
CA GLN A 22 10.85 25.57 -4.87
C GLN A 22 9.72 26.54 -4.55
N ASN A 23 9.62 27.61 -5.32
CA ASN A 23 8.49 28.52 -5.26
C ASN A 23 7.22 27.70 -5.44
N ASN A 24 6.25 27.82 -4.54
CA ASN A 24 4.97 27.05 -4.53
C ASN A 24 4.20 27.07 -5.88
N SER A 25 4.54 27.99 -6.78
CA SER A 25 3.92 28.10 -8.11
C SER A 25 4.26 26.92 -9.05
N ASN A 26 5.42 26.26 -8.87
CA ASN A 26 5.92 25.23 -9.80
C ASN A 26 5.66 23.78 -9.33
N GLY A 27 5.12 23.59 -8.13
CA GLY A 27 4.96 22.29 -7.50
C GLY A 27 6.21 21.83 -6.73
N LEU A 28 6.01 20.80 -5.88
CA LEU A 28 7.04 20.22 -5.02
C LEU A 28 7.39 18.82 -5.52
N VAL A 29 8.67 18.57 -5.76
CA VAL A 29 9.22 17.23 -5.97
C VAL A 29 9.89 16.78 -4.69
N SER A 30 9.58 15.59 -4.23
CA SER A 30 10.20 14.93 -3.07
C SER A 30 10.51 13.48 -3.39
N GLY A 31 11.44 12.90 -2.65
CA GLY A 31 11.77 11.49 -2.83
C GLY A 31 12.58 10.96 -1.65
N ASN A 32 12.64 9.64 -1.59
CA ASN A 32 13.48 8.92 -0.66
C ASN A 32 14.02 7.64 -1.29
N ILE A 33 15.14 7.18 -0.78
CA ILE A 33 15.74 5.90 -1.12
C ILE A 33 15.87 5.10 0.18
N GLN A 34 15.42 3.85 0.14
CA GLN A 34 15.58 2.88 1.22
C GLN A 34 16.25 1.64 0.67
N THR A 35 17.25 1.13 1.36
CA THR A 35 17.93 -0.11 1.00
C THR A 35 18.03 -1.01 2.21
N ILE A 36 17.88 -2.32 1.99
CA ILE A 36 18.03 -3.36 3.00
C ILE A 36 18.99 -4.38 2.42
N GLY A 37 20.11 -4.61 3.09
CA GLY A 37 21.07 -5.64 2.71
C GLY A 37 21.26 -6.63 3.85
N GLN A 38 21.37 -7.92 3.51
CA GLN A 38 21.68 -9.00 4.44
C GLN A 38 22.85 -9.79 3.92
N TYR A 39 23.72 -10.19 4.83
CA TYR A 39 24.79 -11.15 4.58
C TYR A 39 24.54 -12.39 5.43
N TYR A 40 24.53 -13.55 4.79
CA TYR A 40 24.19 -14.82 5.42
C TYR A 40 25.46 -15.58 5.81
N GLN A 41 25.45 -16.16 7.01
CA GLN A 41 26.52 -17.02 7.53
C GLN A 41 25.92 -18.34 8.00
N GLU A 42 26.69 -19.40 7.85
CA GLU A 42 26.33 -20.71 8.37
C GLU A 42 26.26 -20.67 9.90
N ASP A 43 25.21 -21.25 10.43
CA ASP A 43 25.08 -21.49 11.87
C ASP A 43 24.87 -22.98 12.13
N THR A 44 25.95 -23.62 12.54
CA THR A 44 25.98 -25.07 12.81
C THR A 44 25.23 -25.44 14.09
N ILE A 45 24.99 -24.48 14.99
CA ILE A 45 24.26 -24.74 16.26
C ILE A 45 22.78 -24.99 16.00
N ILE A 46 22.18 -24.19 15.12
CA ILE A 46 20.77 -24.34 14.75
C ILE A 46 20.58 -25.09 13.44
N ASN A 47 21.66 -25.60 12.87
CA ASN A 47 21.70 -26.31 11.59
C ASN A 47 21.06 -25.50 10.43
N ALA A 48 21.27 -24.18 10.42
CA ALA A 48 20.80 -23.32 9.36
C ALA A 48 21.63 -23.52 8.10
N ALA A 49 20.97 -23.95 7.02
CA ALA A 49 21.60 -24.05 5.72
C ALA A 49 21.85 -22.65 5.12
N LEU A 50 22.97 -22.50 4.41
CA LEU A 50 23.23 -21.28 3.65
C LEU A 50 22.30 -21.22 2.44
N PRO A 51 21.75 -20.04 2.11
CA PRO A 51 21.05 -19.84 0.85
C PRO A 51 22.04 -19.90 -0.32
N GLU A 52 21.52 -20.04 -1.54
CA GLU A 52 22.33 -20.10 -2.77
C GLU A 52 23.26 -18.87 -2.91
N HIS A 53 22.78 -17.71 -2.47
CA HIS A 53 23.54 -16.46 -2.46
C HIS A 53 23.81 -16.00 -1.03
N LEU A 54 25.09 -15.75 -0.69
CA LEU A 54 25.49 -15.31 0.65
C LEU A 54 25.06 -13.87 1.00
N TYR A 55 24.46 -13.15 0.06
CA TYR A 55 23.97 -11.81 0.28
C TYR A 55 22.65 -11.61 -0.44
N GLY A 56 21.76 -10.85 0.19
CA GLY A 56 20.51 -10.37 -0.39
C GLY A 56 20.42 -8.86 -0.31
N PHE A 57 19.71 -8.25 -1.25
CA PHE A 57 19.54 -6.80 -1.33
C PHE A 57 18.17 -6.43 -1.86
N ASN A 58 17.42 -5.64 -1.07
CA ASN A 58 16.20 -5.01 -1.52
C ASN A 58 16.37 -3.48 -1.50
N GLY A 59 15.95 -2.82 -2.57
CA GLY A 59 16.03 -1.39 -2.76
C GLY A 59 14.71 -0.78 -3.19
N PHE A 60 14.40 0.41 -2.68
CA PHE A 60 13.20 1.17 -3.00
C PHE A 60 13.55 2.63 -3.20
N ALA A 61 13.29 3.18 -4.38
CA ALA A 61 13.47 4.60 -4.68
C ALA A 61 12.11 5.22 -5.04
N ASN A 62 11.64 6.15 -4.24
CA ASN A 62 10.38 6.84 -4.45
C ASN A 62 10.63 8.27 -4.92
N ILE A 63 9.86 8.71 -5.92
CA ILE A 63 9.78 10.10 -6.37
C ILE A 63 8.31 10.48 -6.36
N ASN A 64 8.00 11.62 -5.74
CA ASN A 64 6.66 12.15 -5.66
C ASN A 64 6.65 13.61 -6.12
N TYR A 65 5.61 13.99 -6.84
CA TYR A 65 5.31 15.34 -7.25
C TYR A 65 3.96 15.78 -6.69
N GLN A 66 3.89 17.01 -6.19
CA GLN A 66 2.65 17.60 -5.71
C GLN A 66 2.52 19.04 -6.17
N LYS A 67 1.34 19.41 -6.70
CA LYS A 67 0.97 20.78 -7.03
C LYS A 67 -0.52 20.99 -6.75
N GLY A 68 -0.82 21.79 -5.73
CA GLY A 68 -2.20 21.95 -5.27
C GLY A 68 -2.83 20.59 -4.93
N ASP A 69 -3.96 20.30 -5.53
CA ASP A 69 -4.74 19.07 -5.36
C ASP A 69 -4.18 17.87 -6.13
N PHE A 70 -3.26 18.12 -7.05
CA PHE A 70 -2.66 17.09 -7.89
C PHE A 70 -1.43 16.49 -7.24
N ARG A 71 -1.35 15.15 -7.27
CA ARG A 71 -0.19 14.36 -6.83
C ARG A 71 0.10 13.26 -7.85
N ALA A 72 1.38 13.01 -8.06
CA ALA A 72 1.83 11.85 -8.82
C ALA A 72 3.04 11.24 -8.13
N GLY A 73 3.22 9.94 -8.27
CA GLY A 73 4.36 9.26 -7.67
C GLY A 73 4.74 8.01 -8.45
N ILE A 74 6.02 7.68 -8.35
CA ILE A 74 6.61 6.48 -8.91
C ILE A 74 7.57 5.88 -7.89
N ARG A 75 7.59 4.54 -7.80
CA ARG A 75 8.56 3.78 -7.01
C ARG A 75 9.27 2.79 -7.90
N TYR A 76 10.59 2.90 -7.92
CA TYR A 76 11.47 1.89 -8.48
C TYR A 76 11.88 0.91 -7.39
N GLU A 77 11.79 -0.37 -7.68
CA GLU A 77 12.10 -1.46 -6.77
C GLU A 77 13.22 -2.32 -7.33
N SER A 78 14.01 -2.90 -6.43
CA SER A 78 15.13 -3.78 -6.77
C SER A 78 15.18 -4.93 -5.76
N TYR A 79 15.18 -6.15 -6.27
CA TYR A 79 15.28 -7.38 -5.49
C TYR A 79 16.43 -8.21 -6.09
N LEU A 80 17.65 -7.86 -5.70
CA LEU A 80 18.88 -8.51 -6.16
C LEU A 80 19.29 -9.56 -5.12
N ASN A 81 19.13 -10.85 -5.48
CA ASN A 81 19.15 -11.94 -4.52
C ASN A 81 18.17 -11.64 -3.39
N THR A 82 16.91 -11.85 -3.69
CA THR A 82 15.80 -11.56 -2.76
C THR A 82 16.12 -12.00 -1.34
N LEU A 83 15.85 -11.14 -0.36
CA LEU A 83 16.13 -11.44 1.05
C LEU A 83 15.41 -12.70 1.51
N GLU A 84 16.06 -13.53 2.32
CA GLU A 84 15.43 -14.66 2.98
C GLU A 84 14.19 -14.21 3.76
N GLY A 85 13.11 -14.98 3.63
CA GLY A 85 11.81 -14.64 4.20
C GLY A 85 10.90 -13.80 3.30
N TYR A 86 11.42 -13.23 2.21
CA TYR A 86 10.60 -12.63 1.16
C TYR A 86 10.00 -13.70 0.25
N PRO A 87 8.83 -13.43 -0.35
CA PRO A 87 8.28 -14.31 -1.37
C PRO A 87 9.24 -14.48 -2.54
N SER A 88 9.49 -15.71 -2.97
CA SER A 88 10.33 -16.02 -4.15
C SER A 88 9.79 -15.43 -5.46
N THR A 89 8.56 -14.89 -5.41
CA THR A 89 7.91 -14.20 -6.53
C THR A 89 8.34 -12.73 -6.67
N PHE A 90 9.25 -12.24 -5.82
CA PHE A 90 9.85 -10.91 -5.93
C PHE A 90 11.31 -11.06 -6.41
N SER A 91 11.58 -10.65 -7.64
CA SER A 91 12.91 -10.72 -8.25
C SER A 91 13.12 -9.60 -9.26
N GLY A 92 14.38 -9.29 -9.55
CA GLY A 92 14.75 -8.32 -10.57
C GLY A 92 14.58 -6.86 -10.16
N THR A 93 14.45 -5.97 -11.14
CA THR A 93 14.41 -4.51 -10.93
C THR A 93 13.42 -3.85 -11.86
N GLY A 94 12.69 -2.84 -11.38
CA GLY A 94 11.73 -2.13 -12.23
C GLY A 94 10.78 -1.23 -11.46
N ILE A 95 9.73 -0.77 -12.14
CA ILE A 95 8.68 0.05 -11.53
C ILE A 95 7.69 -0.85 -10.81
N GLY A 96 7.64 -0.74 -9.48
CA GLY A 96 6.75 -1.53 -8.63
C GLY A 96 5.49 -0.81 -8.19
N TYR A 97 5.47 0.52 -8.27
CA TYR A 97 4.33 1.33 -7.84
C TYR A 97 4.30 2.65 -8.60
N ARG A 98 3.15 3.05 -9.10
CA ARG A 98 2.94 4.32 -9.79
C ARG A 98 1.51 4.79 -9.62
N TYR A 99 1.33 6.08 -9.42
CA TYR A 99 -0.02 6.65 -9.29
C TYR A 99 -0.08 8.10 -9.74
N ILE A 100 -1.29 8.52 -10.07
CA ILE A 100 -1.71 9.91 -10.23
C ILE A 100 -2.96 10.08 -9.39
N SER A 101 -3.05 11.16 -8.63
CA SER A 101 -4.25 11.50 -7.86
C SER A 101 -4.57 12.97 -7.93
N TRP A 102 -5.85 13.27 -7.91
CA TRP A 102 -6.41 14.59 -7.77
C TRP A 102 -7.41 14.57 -6.61
N ASN A 103 -7.28 15.50 -5.67
CA ASN A 103 -8.11 15.55 -4.47
C ASN A 103 -8.57 17.00 -4.24
N SER A 104 -9.83 17.26 -4.52
CA SER A 104 -10.49 18.50 -4.09
C SER A 104 -11.21 18.29 -2.75
N ASP A 105 -11.92 19.32 -2.26
CA ASP A 105 -12.59 19.26 -0.96
C ASP A 105 -13.52 18.05 -0.81
N ASN A 106 -14.32 17.76 -1.84
CA ASN A 106 -15.37 16.74 -1.77
C ASN A 106 -15.11 15.51 -2.64
N VAL A 107 -14.14 15.57 -3.56
CA VAL A 107 -13.87 14.48 -4.52
C VAL A 107 -12.40 14.19 -4.59
N GLY A 108 -12.04 12.92 -4.48
CA GLY A 108 -10.70 12.41 -4.72
C GLY A 108 -10.71 11.30 -5.77
N VAL A 109 -9.83 11.40 -6.74
CA VAL A 109 -9.64 10.36 -7.77
C VAL A 109 -8.18 9.93 -7.76
N THR A 110 -7.94 8.62 -7.75
CA THR A 110 -6.61 8.04 -7.87
C THR A 110 -6.62 7.01 -9.00
N VAL A 111 -5.64 7.09 -9.89
CA VAL A 111 -5.41 6.14 -10.98
C VAL A 111 -4.01 5.55 -10.84
N GLY A 112 -3.89 4.25 -11.05
CA GLY A 112 -2.66 3.47 -10.85
C GLY A 112 -2.69 2.71 -9.54
N ASN A 113 -1.54 2.61 -8.87
CA ASN A 113 -1.45 1.84 -7.64
C ASN A 113 -1.94 2.64 -6.43
N PHE A 114 -2.66 1.96 -5.54
CA PHE A 114 -3.09 2.53 -4.26
C PHE A 114 -3.28 1.45 -3.20
N TYR A 115 -3.17 1.88 -1.94
CA TYR A 115 -3.52 1.10 -0.76
C TYR A 115 -4.82 1.66 -0.20
N ASP A 116 -5.68 0.79 0.31
CA ASP A 116 -6.90 1.17 1.03
C ASP A 116 -7.39 0.02 1.91
N GLN A 117 -8.26 0.36 2.86
CA GLN A 117 -8.84 -0.59 3.77
C GLN A 117 -10.28 -0.17 4.07
N PHE A 118 -11.19 -1.14 4.24
CA PHE A 118 -12.55 -0.92 4.69
C PHE A 118 -12.71 -1.36 6.14
N GLY A 119 -13.22 -0.46 6.98
CA GLY A 119 -13.40 -0.73 8.39
C GLY A 119 -12.14 -1.27 9.09
N SER A 120 -12.29 -2.38 9.78
CA SER A 120 -11.17 -3.07 10.43
C SER A 120 -10.28 -3.87 9.47
N GLY A 121 -10.67 -3.96 8.19
CA GLY A 121 -9.95 -4.73 7.17
C GLY A 121 -10.40 -6.18 7.03
N MET A 122 -11.54 -6.56 7.62
CA MET A 122 -12.02 -7.94 7.58
C MET A 122 -12.37 -8.41 6.16
N ILE A 123 -13.00 -7.54 5.34
CA ILE A 123 -13.38 -7.91 3.97
C ILE A 123 -12.45 -7.35 2.91
N PHE A 124 -11.75 -6.24 3.20
CA PHE A 124 -10.84 -5.62 2.26
C PHE A 124 -9.71 -4.88 2.96
N ARG A 125 -8.48 -5.29 2.64
CA ARG A 125 -7.27 -4.60 3.05
C ARG A 125 -6.17 -4.76 2.00
N ALA A 126 -5.78 -3.66 1.38
CA ALA A 126 -4.61 -3.55 0.51
C ALA A 126 -3.56 -2.68 1.22
N TYR A 127 -2.38 -3.25 1.47
CA TYR A 127 -1.33 -2.62 2.27
C TYR A 127 0.06 -3.09 1.87
N GLU A 128 1.06 -2.42 2.37
CA GLU A 128 2.47 -2.79 2.27
C GLU A 128 3.05 -3.02 3.66
N GLU A 129 3.79 -4.11 3.84
CA GLU A 129 4.61 -4.39 5.01
C GLU A 129 5.96 -4.95 4.53
N ARG A 130 6.92 -4.05 4.36
CA ARG A 130 8.22 -4.38 3.76
C ARG A 130 9.03 -5.39 4.55
N GLN A 131 8.90 -5.39 5.88
CA GLN A 131 9.63 -6.34 6.71
C GLN A 131 9.13 -7.78 6.51
N LEU A 132 7.88 -7.94 6.12
CA LEU A 132 7.26 -9.24 5.85
C LEU A 132 7.20 -9.59 4.36
N GLY A 133 7.72 -8.73 3.48
CA GLY A 133 7.63 -8.92 2.03
C GLY A 133 6.20 -8.88 1.50
N ILE A 134 5.29 -8.18 2.19
CA ILE A 134 3.90 -8.06 1.79
C ILE A 134 3.70 -6.74 1.05
N ASP A 135 3.21 -6.82 -0.19
CA ASP A 135 2.70 -5.68 -0.94
C ASP A 135 1.58 -6.16 -1.86
N ASN A 136 0.35 -5.84 -1.50
CA ASN A 136 -0.85 -6.24 -2.22
C ASN A 136 -1.66 -5.03 -2.70
N SER A 137 -0.96 -3.97 -3.16
CA SER A 137 -1.59 -2.78 -3.74
C SER A 137 -2.60 -3.14 -4.84
N LEU A 138 -3.64 -2.34 -4.99
CA LEU A 138 -4.48 -2.37 -6.18
C LEU A 138 -3.89 -1.47 -7.25
N ASP A 139 -3.89 -1.93 -8.50
CA ASP A 139 -3.60 -1.16 -9.71
C ASP A 139 -4.92 -0.95 -10.48
N GLY A 140 -5.44 0.26 -10.46
CA GLY A 140 -6.75 0.57 -11.01
C GLY A 140 -7.20 1.99 -10.77
N ILE A 141 -8.48 2.15 -10.44
CA ILE A 141 -9.10 3.46 -10.17
C ILE A 141 -9.78 3.40 -8.81
N ARG A 142 -9.58 4.45 -8.02
CA ARG A 142 -10.28 4.71 -6.77
C ARG A 142 -10.89 6.09 -6.79
N ILE A 143 -12.16 6.19 -6.40
CA ILE A 143 -12.89 7.45 -6.22
C ILE A 143 -13.30 7.54 -4.75
N LYS A 144 -13.05 8.70 -4.15
CA LYS A 144 -13.57 9.10 -2.85
C LYS A 144 -14.53 10.26 -3.07
N TYR A 145 -15.66 10.26 -2.41
CA TYR A 145 -16.67 11.29 -2.56
C TYR A 145 -17.36 11.58 -1.24
N GLU A 146 -17.41 12.84 -0.87
CA GLU A 146 -18.17 13.36 0.27
C GLU A 146 -19.32 14.25 -0.25
N PRO A 147 -20.51 13.67 -0.57
CA PRO A 147 -21.63 14.41 -1.13
C PRO A 147 -22.14 15.49 -0.18
N PHE A 148 -22.06 15.25 1.11
CA PHE A 148 -22.35 16.19 2.17
C PHE A 148 -21.54 15.83 3.42
N LYS A 149 -21.35 16.82 4.29
CA LYS A 149 -20.52 16.68 5.48
C LYS A 149 -20.93 15.47 6.34
N GLY A 150 -19.96 14.62 6.63
CA GLY A 150 -20.15 13.43 7.44
C GLY A 150 -20.58 12.17 6.68
N PHE A 151 -20.82 12.23 5.36
CA PHE A 151 -21.05 11.04 4.55
C PHE A 151 -19.93 10.82 3.54
N ASN A 152 -19.14 9.79 3.77
CA ASN A 152 -18.01 9.43 2.94
C ASN A 152 -18.30 8.17 2.12
N LEU A 153 -18.10 8.25 0.82
CA LEU A 153 -18.19 7.14 -0.11
C LEU A 153 -16.84 6.85 -0.73
N LYS A 154 -16.52 5.58 -0.89
CA LYS A 154 -15.36 5.11 -1.68
C LYS A 154 -15.84 4.07 -2.69
N GLY A 155 -15.41 4.21 -3.92
CA GLY A 155 -15.60 3.20 -4.96
C GLY A 155 -14.27 2.88 -5.59
N MET A 156 -14.00 1.62 -5.88
CA MET A 156 -12.76 1.24 -6.54
C MET A 156 -12.90 0.00 -7.41
N ILE A 157 -12.07 -0.03 -8.43
CA ILE A 157 -11.90 -1.18 -9.32
C ILE A 157 -10.43 -1.29 -9.69
N GLY A 158 -9.89 -2.49 -9.66
CA GLY A 158 -8.49 -2.73 -10.01
C GLY A 158 -8.09 -4.17 -9.94
N LYS A 159 -6.85 -4.42 -10.28
CA LYS A 159 -6.20 -5.72 -10.12
C LYS A 159 -5.23 -5.65 -8.94
N GLN A 160 -5.18 -6.70 -8.15
CA GLN A 160 -4.27 -6.78 -7.02
C GLN A 160 -2.87 -7.14 -7.51
N ARG A 161 -1.84 -6.46 -7.00
CA ARG A 161 -0.45 -6.87 -7.18
C ARG A 161 -0.27 -8.31 -6.71
N HIS A 162 0.31 -9.13 -7.53
CA HIS A 162 0.53 -10.55 -7.25
C HIS A 162 2.01 -10.87 -7.05
N ARG A 163 2.86 -10.35 -7.93
CA ARG A 163 4.31 -10.60 -7.90
C ARG A 163 5.07 -9.44 -8.51
N PHE A 164 6.39 -9.50 -8.40
CA PHE A 164 7.30 -8.57 -9.02
C PHE A 164 8.41 -9.35 -9.73
N GLU A 165 8.55 -9.15 -11.04
CA GLU A 165 9.55 -9.80 -11.86
C GLU A 165 9.95 -8.79 -12.95
N ASP A 166 11.08 -8.08 -12.70
CA ASP A 166 11.52 -6.93 -13.51
C ASP A 166 10.44 -5.85 -13.71
N GLY A 167 9.52 -5.76 -12.77
CA GLY A 167 8.38 -4.85 -12.75
C GLY A 167 7.15 -5.45 -12.07
N LEU A 168 6.12 -4.62 -11.92
CA LEU A 168 4.86 -5.00 -11.30
C LEU A 168 4.08 -5.99 -12.17
N ILE A 169 3.69 -7.12 -11.61
CA ILE A 169 2.78 -8.09 -12.22
C ILE A 169 1.53 -8.20 -11.36
N ASN A 170 0.39 -7.89 -11.98
CA ASN A 170 -0.92 -7.98 -11.35
C ASN A 170 -1.52 -9.38 -11.54
N GLY A 171 -2.31 -9.81 -10.57
CA GLY A 171 -3.12 -11.03 -10.67
C GLY A 171 -4.25 -10.87 -11.70
N ASN A 172 -4.81 -11.99 -12.12
CA ASN A 172 -5.86 -12.01 -13.17
C ASN A 172 -7.25 -11.58 -12.65
N GLY A 173 -7.44 -11.61 -11.31
CA GLY A 173 -8.72 -11.25 -10.70
C GLY A 173 -8.97 -9.74 -10.68
N ILE A 174 -10.18 -9.33 -11.07
CA ILE A 174 -10.64 -7.93 -10.96
C ILE A 174 -11.37 -7.77 -9.62
N VAL A 175 -10.85 -6.88 -8.78
CA VAL A 175 -11.47 -6.47 -7.52
C VAL A 175 -12.35 -5.25 -7.78
N ARG A 176 -13.60 -5.31 -7.31
CA ARG A 176 -14.56 -4.20 -7.30
C ARG A 176 -15.01 -4.02 -5.87
N ALA A 177 -14.99 -2.80 -5.40
CA ALA A 177 -15.29 -2.53 -3.99
C ALA A 177 -15.98 -1.18 -3.82
N ILE A 178 -16.91 -1.14 -2.87
CA ILE A 178 -17.60 0.08 -2.44
C ILE A 178 -17.66 0.09 -0.92
N ASP A 179 -17.44 1.26 -0.34
CA ASP A 179 -17.51 1.53 1.09
C ASP A 179 -18.24 2.84 1.34
N GLY A 180 -19.15 2.83 2.28
CA GLY A 180 -19.87 4.02 2.74
C GLY A 180 -19.75 4.15 4.25
N GLU A 181 -19.50 5.38 4.71
CA GLU A 181 -19.41 5.70 6.14
C GLU A 181 -20.16 6.99 6.45
N LEU A 182 -21.08 6.92 7.43
CA LEU A 182 -21.89 8.02 7.88
C LEU A 182 -21.54 8.40 9.32
N ASN A 183 -21.00 9.58 9.51
CA ASN A 183 -20.76 10.19 10.80
C ASN A 183 -22.02 10.99 11.23
N ILE A 184 -22.81 10.43 12.11
CA ILE A 184 -24.10 11.00 12.53
C ILE A 184 -23.91 12.37 13.19
N ASN A 185 -22.83 12.55 13.94
CA ASN A 185 -22.57 13.81 14.62
C ASN A 185 -22.25 14.94 13.65
N GLU A 186 -21.49 14.67 12.58
CA GLU A 186 -21.17 15.70 11.57
C GLU A 186 -22.40 16.10 10.78
N LEU A 187 -23.36 15.18 10.62
CA LEU A 187 -24.60 15.44 9.91
C LEU A 187 -25.60 16.30 10.73
N PHE A 188 -25.75 16.03 12.03
CA PHE A 188 -26.80 16.59 12.85
C PHE A 188 -26.34 17.53 13.97
N ASP A 189 -25.06 17.48 14.35
CA ASP A 189 -24.46 18.25 15.44
C ASP A 189 -23.21 19.02 14.99
N SER A 190 -23.43 20.03 14.16
CA SER A 190 -22.34 20.89 13.65
C SER A 190 -21.58 21.62 14.76
N THR A 191 -22.14 21.76 15.93
CA THR A 191 -21.56 22.41 17.11
C THR A 191 -20.81 21.43 18.01
N ASN A 192 -20.90 20.13 17.71
CA ASN A 192 -20.23 19.06 18.45
C ASN A 192 -20.63 18.95 19.94
N TYR A 193 -21.86 19.34 20.27
CA TYR A 193 -22.40 19.28 21.62
C TYR A 193 -22.72 17.87 22.12
N TRP A 194 -23.00 16.96 21.21
CA TRP A 194 -23.37 15.60 21.58
C TRP A 194 -22.23 14.85 22.21
N LYS A 195 -22.45 14.37 23.42
CA LYS A 195 -21.46 13.56 24.14
C LYS A 195 -21.29 12.16 23.55
N LEU A 196 -22.34 11.65 22.92
CA LEU A 196 -22.32 10.38 22.17
C LEU A 196 -21.98 10.70 20.73
N LYS A 197 -20.93 10.07 20.23
CA LYS A 197 -20.53 10.10 18.82
C LYS A 197 -20.80 8.74 18.22
N ALA A 198 -21.43 8.72 17.04
CA ALA A 198 -21.80 7.50 16.36
C ALA A 198 -21.42 7.56 14.88
N THR A 199 -20.81 6.50 14.40
CA THR A 199 -20.48 6.31 12.99
C THR A 199 -21.01 4.96 12.53
N LEU A 200 -21.76 4.97 11.43
CA LEU A 200 -22.26 3.79 10.75
C LEU A 200 -21.46 3.57 9.47
N GLY A 201 -21.12 2.33 9.14
CA GLY A 201 -20.45 2.00 7.90
C GLY A 201 -21.02 0.75 7.25
N GLY A 202 -20.89 0.68 5.94
CA GLY A 202 -21.23 -0.50 5.16
C GLY A 202 -20.34 -0.66 3.96
N SER A 203 -19.94 -1.89 3.66
CA SER A 203 -19.01 -2.18 2.58
C SER A 203 -19.42 -3.43 1.81
N PHE A 204 -19.04 -3.44 0.54
CA PHE A 204 -19.14 -4.61 -0.31
C PHE A 204 -17.89 -4.73 -1.17
N VAL A 205 -17.36 -5.93 -1.29
CA VAL A 205 -16.21 -6.27 -2.13
C VAL A 205 -16.53 -7.49 -2.96
N SER A 206 -16.16 -7.48 -4.22
CA SER A 206 -16.26 -8.64 -5.07
C SER A 206 -14.96 -8.81 -5.87
N LYS A 207 -14.53 -10.07 -6.00
CA LYS A 207 -13.38 -10.43 -6.85
C LYS A 207 -13.86 -11.39 -7.93
N PHE A 208 -13.68 -10.96 -9.17
CA PHE A 208 -14.00 -11.75 -10.36
C PHE A 208 -12.71 -12.30 -10.95
N ASN A 209 -12.56 -13.61 -10.99
CA ASN A 209 -11.44 -14.31 -11.60
C ASN A 209 -11.78 -14.71 -13.04
N THR A 210 -10.90 -14.33 -13.97
CA THR A 210 -11.07 -14.67 -15.39
C THR A 210 -10.55 -16.07 -15.75
N ASP A 211 -9.69 -16.62 -14.90
CA ASP A 211 -9.06 -17.91 -15.18
C ASP A 211 -10.04 -19.07 -14.95
N ASN A 212 -10.12 -19.92 -15.97
CA ASN A 212 -10.83 -21.20 -15.90
C ASN A 212 -9.93 -22.31 -15.32
N ASN A 213 -8.91 -21.98 -14.53
CA ASN A 213 -8.07 -22.99 -13.91
C ASN A 213 -8.95 -23.85 -12.99
N THR A 214 -9.30 -25.03 -13.50
CA THR A 214 -9.89 -26.12 -12.75
C THR A 214 -8.86 -26.59 -11.72
N THR A 215 -8.77 -25.84 -10.63
CA THR A 215 -8.16 -26.38 -9.40
C THR A 215 -9.05 -27.53 -8.93
N LEU A 216 -8.50 -28.42 -8.10
CA LEU A 216 -9.21 -29.53 -7.44
C LEU A 216 -10.54 -29.10 -6.77
N PHE A 217 -10.74 -27.83 -6.58
CA PHE A 217 -11.95 -27.20 -6.05
C PHE A 217 -12.58 -26.30 -7.13
N ASN A 218 -13.81 -26.61 -7.52
CA ASN A 218 -14.58 -25.79 -8.48
C ASN A 218 -14.96 -24.45 -7.84
N MET A 219 -14.01 -23.53 -7.78
CA MET A 219 -14.22 -22.22 -7.17
C MET A 219 -15.12 -21.34 -8.03
N PRO A 220 -16.09 -20.59 -7.45
CA PRO A 220 -16.92 -19.67 -8.21
C PRO A 220 -16.04 -18.56 -8.84
N LYS A 221 -16.35 -18.19 -10.07
CA LYS A 221 -15.63 -17.11 -10.78
C LYS A 221 -15.75 -15.77 -10.09
N ASN A 222 -16.82 -15.54 -9.35
CA ASN A 222 -17.06 -14.31 -8.61
C ASN A 222 -17.30 -14.64 -7.14
N VAL A 223 -16.48 -14.06 -6.26
CA VAL A 223 -16.62 -14.16 -4.81
C VAL A 223 -16.90 -12.76 -4.28
N GLY A 224 -17.91 -12.65 -3.41
CA GLY A 224 -18.27 -11.39 -2.77
C GLY A 224 -18.30 -11.51 -1.25
N ALA A 225 -18.05 -10.41 -0.58
CA ALA A 225 -18.19 -10.25 0.86
C ALA A 225 -18.78 -8.86 1.16
N SER A 226 -19.59 -8.79 2.20
CA SER A 226 -20.17 -7.52 2.69
C SER A 226 -19.94 -7.36 4.17
N SER A 227 -19.86 -6.13 4.64
CA SER A 227 -19.82 -5.84 6.08
C SER A 227 -20.64 -4.64 6.45
N ILE A 228 -21.13 -4.63 7.70
CA ILE A 228 -21.73 -3.48 8.36
C ILE A 228 -20.96 -3.18 9.63
N ARG A 229 -20.81 -1.87 9.93
CA ARG A 229 -19.99 -1.39 11.04
C ARG A 229 -20.76 -0.40 11.89
N LEU A 230 -20.51 -0.47 13.21
CA LEU A 230 -20.98 0.51 14.18
C LEU A 230 -19.81 0.92 15.08
N ASN A 231 -19.53 2.21 15.14
CA ASN A 231 -18.60 2.79 16.10
C ASN A 231 -19.34 3.79 16.98
N LEU A 232 -19.28 3.57 18.29
CA LEU A 232 -19.86 4.45 19.29
C LEU A 232 -18.74 4.95 20.21
N ARG A 233 -18.78 6.25 20.52
CA ARG A 233 -17.87 6.87 21.49
C ARG A 233 -18.65 7.76 22.44
N TYR A 234 -18.59 7.46 23.71
CA TYR A 234 -19.15 8.28 24.77
C TYR A 234 -18.07 8.61 25.79
N LYS A 235 -17.65 9.87 25.85
CA LYS A 235 -16.52 10.33 26.70
C LYS A 235 -15.26 9.48 26.44
N LYS A 236 -14.84 8.70 27.45
CA LYS A 236 -13.66 7.79 27.40
C LYS A 236 -14.00 6.37 26.93
N LEU A 237 -15.28 6.02 26.85
CA LEU A 237 -15.73 4.71 26.40
C LEU A 237 -15.81 4.68 24.87
N ARG A 238 -15.31 3.62 24.26
CA ARG A 238 -15.43 3.34 22.84
C ARG A 238 -15.92 1.91 22.65
N PHE A 239 -16.94 1.77 21.81
CA PHE A 239 -17.43 0.50 21.33
C PHE A 239 -17.28 0.48 19.82
N SER A 240 -16.71 -0.60 19.27
CA SER A 240 -16.58 -0.81 17.83
C SER A 240 -16.98 -2.23 17.52
N GLY A 241 -17.84 -2.41 16.52
CA GLY A 241 -18.28 -3.71 16.03
C GLY A 241 -18.35 -3.71 14.51
N GLU A 242 -17.94 -4.81 13.90
CA GLU A 242 -18.07 -5.10 12.48
C GLU A 242 -18.61 -6.52 12.33
N TYR A 243 -19.60 -6.66 11.47
CA TYR A 243 -20.23 -7.94 11.10
C TYR A 243 -20.02 -8.16 9.60
N VAL A 244 -19.61 -9.38 9.25
CA VAL A 244 -19.31 -9.80 7.88
C VAL A 244 -20.23 -10.94 7.47
#